data_1d9a84d6ac408e2ef93600a52559a319
#
_entry.id   1d9a84d6ac408e2ef93600a52559a319
#
_cell.length_a   1.000
_cell.length_b   1.000
_cell.length_c   1.000
_cell.angle_alpha   90.00
_cell.angle_beta   90.00
_cell.angle_gamma   90.00
#
_symmetry.space_group_name_H-M   'P 1'
#
loop_
_entity.id
_entity.type
_entity.pdbx_description
1 polymer ?
#
loop_
_entity_poly.entity_id
_entity_poly.type
_entity_poly.pdbx_seq_one_letter_code
_entity_poly.pdbx_strand_id
1 'polypeptide(L)'
;MTLRLARENKAISFWFPRYPCVVSTKLFVGQDSRVGVIVRRMPSLTGAPVRVDLSRGLRDRHGPVHAGSFLRERRIVLDCTRAEFPRIFVHEVGHFIWLRLGNAARLSYEDLVRVEIAARARGELGWSAEWRKDDLGADDAAARTRRWREYCCESFCDTAAWRYSGLERHEEFTLGERWRQKRRAWFTASLENRTLSI
;
A
#
# COMPACT_ATOMS: atom_id res chain seq x y z
N MET A 1 51.60 -2.61 -38.10
CA MET A 1 51.78 -2.34 -36.67
C MET A 1 50.45 -1.83 -36.13
N THR A 2 49.60 -2.78 -35.66
CA THR A 2 48.18 -2.54 -35.37
C THR A 2 47.97 -2.78 -33.89
N LEU A 3 47.77 -1.69 -33.14
CA LEU A 3 47.44 -1.74 -31.69
C LEU A 3 45.97 -2.01 -31.50
N ARG A 4 45.65 -3.18 -30.92
CA ARG A 4 44.32 -3.54 -30.40
C ARG A 4 44.20 -2.95 -28.98
N LEU A 5 43.27 -2.03 -28.81
CA LEU A 5 42.83 -1.57 -27.49
C LEU A 5 41.77 -2.56 -26.93
N ALA A 6 42.16 -3.27 -25.89
CA ALA A 6 41.24 -4.08 -25.10
C ALA A 6 40.38 -3.15 -24.24
N ARG A 7 39.05 -3.21 -24.43
CA ARG A 7 38.08 -2.58 -23.52
C ARG A 7 37.83 -3.52 -22.35
N GLU A 8 38.30 -3.18 -21.20
CA GLU A 8 37.91 -3.82 -19.94
C GLU A 8 36.48 -3.36 -19.54
N ASN A 9 35.54 -4.29 -19.64
CA ASN A 9 34.22 -4.14 -19.04
C ASN A 9 34.34 -4.33 -17.52
N LYS A 10 34.43 -3.24 -16.76
CA LYS A 10 34.20 -3.28 -15.32
C LYS A 10 32.70 -3.45 -15.05
N ALA A 11 32.30 -4.66 -14.72
CA ALA A 11 31.00 -4.93 -14.15
C ALA A 11 30.94 -4.26 -12.77
N ILE A 12 30.13 -3.21 -12.65
CA ILE A 12 29.81 -2.59 -11.37
C ILE A 12 28.80 -3.51 -10.68
N SER A 13 29.28 -4.35 -9.77
CA SER A 13 28.41 -5.14 -8.90
C SER A 13 27.85 -4.21 -7.82
N PHE A 14 26.58 -3.85 -7.92
CA PHE A 14 25.86 -3.21 -6.82
C PHE A 14 25.68 -4.23 -5.70
N TRP A 15 26.45 -4.10 -4.67
CA TRP A 15 26.31 -4.81 -3.41
C TRP A 15 25.16 -4.16 -2.63
N PHE A 16 23.96 -4.72 -2.72
CA PHE A 16 22.88 -4.39 -1.76
C PHE A 16 23.14 -5.20 -0.48
N PRO A 17 23.31 -4.55 0.67
CA PRO A 17 23.36 -5.28 1.93
C PRO A 17 22.00 -5.93 2.14
N ARG A 18 21.95 -7.27 2.02
CA ARG A 18 20.81 -8.07 2.45
C ARG A 18 20.78 -8.03 3.97
N TYR A 19 20.07 -7.08 4.54
CA TYR A 19 19.67 -7.20 5.94
C TYR A 19 18.71 -8.39 6.04
N PRO A 20 18.95 -9.38 6.91
CA PRO A 20 17.99 -10.43 7.17
C PRO A 20 16.80 -9.76 7.84
N CYS A 21 15.74 -9.51 7.09
CA CYS A 21 14.48 -9.07 7.62
C CYS A 21 13.91 -10.26 8.41
N VAL A 22 14.08 -10.24 9.72
CA VAL A 22 13.43 -11.19 10.62
C VAL A 22 11.95 -10.84 10.63
N VAL A 23 11.24 -11.36 9.64
CA VAL A 23 9.77 -11.26 9.59
C VAL A 23 9.26 -12.12 10.73
N SER A 24 8.81 -11.48 11.79
CA SER A 24 8.14 -12.17 12.88
C SER A 24 6.83 -12.74 12.34
N THR A 25 6.80 -14.03 12.05
CA THR A 25 5.59 -14.80 11.67
C THR A 25 4.50 -14.73 12.76
N LYS A 26 4.83 -14.17 13.92
CA LYS A 26 3.92 -13.96 15.05
C LYS A 26 3.05 -12.71 14.91
N LEU A 27 3.35 -11.80 13.96
CA LEU A 27 2.62 -10.52 13.83
C LEU A 27 1.22 -10.71 13.23
N PHE A 28 1.06 -11.69 12.36
CA PHE A 28 -0.25 -12.05 11.80
C PHE A 28 -0.60 -13.47 12.22
N VAL A 29 -1.72 -13.59 12.93
CA VAL A 29 -2.22 -14.87 13.43
C VAL A 29 -3.40 -15.30 12.57
N GLY A 30 -3.27 -16.43 11.88
CA GLY A 30 -4.29 -17.01 11.00
C GLY A 30 -3.76 -18.25 10.28
N GLN A 31 -4.65 -18.95 9.61
CA GLN A 31 -4.32 -20.24 8.97
C GLN A 31 -3.74 -20.12 7.55
N ASP A 32 -3.62 -18.90 7.01
CA ASP A 32 -3.23 -18.69 5.61
C ASP A 32 -1.70 -18.55 5.45
N SER A 33 -1.08 -19.55 4.84
CA SER A 33 0.37 -19.57 4.56
C SER A 33 0.82 -18.45 3.59
N ARG A 34 -0.08 -17.85 2.82
CA ARG A 34 0.21 -16.76 1.88
C ARG A 34 0.62 -15.47 2.58
N VAL A 35 0.08 -15.22 3.78
CA VAL A 35 0.38 -14.02 4.58
C VAL A 35 1.87 -13.80 4.73
N GLY A 36 2.62 -14.84 5.11
CA GLY A 36 4.06 -14.73 5.30
C GLY A 36 4.84 -14.38 4.03
N VAL A 37 4.37 -14.83 2.86
CA VAL A 37 4.98 -14.48 1.57
C VAL A 37 4.74 -13.02 1.22
N ILE A 38 3.53 -12.53 1.46
CA ILE A 38 3.15 -11.14 1.15
C ILE A 38 3.88 -10.18 2.08
N VAL A 39 3.89 -10.45 3.39
CA VAL A 39 4.51 -9.59 4.40
C VAL A 39 6.01 -9.40 4.14
N ARG A 40 6.70 -10.39 3.57
CA ARG A 40 8.12 -10.24 3.20
C ARG A 40 8.38 -9.20 2.10
N ARG A 41 7.36 -8.79 1.34
CA ARG A 41 7.46 -7.72 0.33
C ARG A 41 7.22 -6.33 0.91
N MET A 42 6.66 -6.26 2.11
CA MET A 42 6.36 -5.01 2.81
C MET A 42 7.59 -4.51 3.59
N PRO A 43 7.63 -3.24 3.97
CA PRO A 43 8.58 -2.75 4.98
C PRO A 43 8.48 -3.56 6.27
N SER A 44 9.52 -3.54 7.09
CA SER A 44 9.49 -4.17 8.42
C SER A 44 8.28 -3.69 9.21
N LEU A 45 7.52 -4.63 9.78
CA LEU A 45 6.34 -4.34 10.58
C LEU A 45 6.57 -4.73 12.04
N THR A 46 6.02 -3.94 12.97
CA THR A 46 6.05 -4.21 14.41
C THR A 46 4.71 -3.86 15.06
N GLY A 47 4.42 -4.45 16.18
CA GLY A 47 3.21 -4.20 16.95
C GLY A 47 2.65 -5.45 17.61
N ALA A 48 1.49 -5.33 18.21
CA ALA A 48 0.76 -6.49 18.71
C ALA A 48 0.18 -7.32 17.55
N PRO A 49 -0.08 -8.63 17.74
CA PRO A 49 -0.61 -9.48 16.67
C PRO A 49 -1.94 -8.98 16.09
N VAL A 50 -2.11 -9.19 14.79
CA VAL A 50 -3.35 -8.95 14.05
C VAL A 50 -3.90 -10.30 13.61
N ARG A 51 -5.15 -10.61 13.97
CA ARG A 51 -5.84 -11.81 13.54
C ARG A 51 -6.34 -11.65 12.12
N VAL A 52 -6.11 -12.66 11.28
CA VAL A 52 -6.58 -12.71 9.89
C VAL A 52 -7.55 -13.87 9.73
N ASP A 53 -8.81 -13.54 9.47
CA ASP A 53 -9.88 -14.49 9.28
C ASP A 53 -10.35 -14.49 7.81
N LEU A 54 -10.65 -15.66 7.28
CA LEU A 54 -11.38 -15.80 6.02
C LEU A 54 -12.86 -15.99 6.33
N SER A 55 -13.71 -15.30 5.59
CA SER A 55 -15.16 -15.40 5.73
C SER A 55 -15.83 -15.61 4.38
N ARG A 56 -17.11 -15.92 4.38
CA ARG A 56 -17.95 -15.91 3.18
C ARG A 56 -19.22 -15.13 3.48
N GLY A 57 -19.64 -14.32 2.51
CA GLY A 57 -20.82 -13.49 2.64
C GLY A 57 -20.64 -12.31 3.59
N LEU A 58 -19.42 -11.74 3.63
CA LEU A 58 -19.12 -10.53 4.42
C LEU A 58 -19.98 -9.37 3.90
N ARG A 59 -20.61 -8.66 4.82
CA ARG A 59 -21.49 -7.53 4.50
C ARG A 59 -21.27 -6.39 5.49
N ASP A 60 -21.39 -5.19 4.99
CA ASP A 60 -21.56 -3.99 5.81
C ASP A 60 -22.99 -3.42 5.64
N ARG A 61 -23.21 -2.22 6.16
CA ARG A 61 -24.52 -1.51 6.05
C ARG A 61 -24.93 -1.17 4.61
N HIS A 62 -23.98 -1.18 3.68
CA HIS A 62 -24.20 -0.81 2.28
C HIS A 62 -24.31 -2.04 1.36
N GLY A 63 -23.94 -3.22 1.84
CA GLY A 63 -24.05 -4.46 1.07
C GLY A 63 -22.88 -5.42 1.24
N PRO A 64 -22.65 -6.31 0.24
CA PRO A 64 -21.51 -7.20 0.25
C PRO A 64 -20.19 -6.42 0.16
N VAL A 65 -19.19 -6.83 0.95
CA VAL A 65 -17.85 -6.28 0.93
C VAL A 65 -16.80 -7.39 0.86
N HIS A 66 -15.65 -7.11 0.29
CA HIS A 66 -14.58 -8.09 0.10
C HIS A 66 -13.65 -8.21 1.29
N ALA A 67 -13.64 -7.24 2.18
CA ALA A 67 -12.80 -7.24 3.37
C ALA A 67 -13.25 -6.19 4.39
N GLY A 68 -12.64 -6.26 5.59
CA GLY A 68 -12.76 -5.22 6.59
C GLY A 68 -11.66 -5.29 7.63
N SER A 69 -11.13 -4.11 7.97
CA SER A 69 -10.17 -3.91 9.04
C SER A 69 -10.84 -3.44 10.32
N PHE A 70 -10.90 -4.31 11.32
CA PHE A 70 -11.40 -4.02 12.66
C PHE A 70 -10.22 -3.56 13.53
N LEU A 71 -9.87 -2.28 13.40
CA LEU A 71 -8.62 -1.73 13.95
C LEU A 71 -8.52 -1.85 15.47
N ARG A 72 -9.64 -1.65 16.20
CA ARG A 72 -9.68 -1.78 17.67
C ARG A 72 -9.54 -3.22 18.14
N GLU A 73 -10.11 -4.16 17.38
CA GLU A 73 -10.07 -5.60 17.65
C GLU A 73 -8.77 -6.24 17.14
N ARG A 74 -7.94 -5.49 16.43
CA ARG A 74 -6.74 -5.98 15.73
C ARG A 74 -7.06 -7.20 14.87
N ARG A 75 -8.05 -7.05 14.02
CA ARG A 75 -8.58 -8.13 13.17
C ARG A 75 -8.80 -7.66 11.75
N ILE A 76 -8.44 -8.52 10.81
CA ILE A 76 -8.76 -8.39 9.38
C ILE A 76 -9.67 -9.56 9.01
N VAL A 77 -10.76 -9.29 8.34
CA VAL A 77 -11.66 -10.31 7.78
C VAL A 77 -11.66 -10.17 6.26
N LEU A 78 -11.44 -11.27 5.55
CA LEU A 78 -11.33 -11.29 4.09
C LEU A 78 -12.39 -12.22 3.49
N ASP A 79 -13.14 -11.71 2.51
CA ASP A 79 -14.08 -12.44 1.68
C ASP A 79 -13.75 -12.19 0.22
N CYS A 80 -12.70 -12.84 -0.25
CA CYS A 80 -12.17 -12.61 -1.58
C CYS A 80 -11.66 -13.90 -2.22
N THR A 81 -11.47 -13.87 -3.53
CA THR A 81 -10.86 -14.97 -4.26
C THR A 81 -9.39 -15.14 -3.89
N ARG A 82 -8.82 -16.29 -4.22
CA ARG A 82 -7.40 -16.55 -4.01
C ARG A 82 -6.50 -15.57 -4.79
N ALA A 83 -6.94 -15.15 -5.97
CA ALA A 83 -6.21 -14.21 -6.82
C ALA A 83 -6.17 -12.80 -6.20
N GLU A 84 -7.29 -12.35 -5.63
CA GLU A 84 -7.43 -11.05 -5.00
C GLU A 84 -6.79 -10.94 -3.60
N PHE A 85 -6.61 -12.08 -2.95
CA PHE A 85 -6.13 -12.13 -1.57
C PHE A 85 -4.89 -11.27 -1.30
N PRO A 86 -3.81 -11.30 -2.13
CA PRO A 86 -2.62 -10.51 -1.85
C PRO A 86 -2.89 -9.00 -1.84
N ARG A 87 -3.68 -8.52 -2.81
CA ARG A 87 -4.02 -7.11 -2.95
C ARG A 87 -4.88 -6.64 -1.79
N ILE A 88 -5.97 -7.34 -1.54
CA ILE A 88 -6.92 -6.99 -0.49
C ILE A 88 -6.28 -7.10 0.90
N PHE A 89 -5.49 -8.13 1.16
CA PHE A 89 -4.77 -8.26 2.42
C PHE A 89 -3.82 -7.08 2.68
N VAL A 90 -3.03 -6.67 1.68
CA VAL A 90 -2.12 -5.52 1.83
C VAL A 90 -2.89 -4.23 2.03
N HIS A 91 -4.01 -4.03 1.32
CA HIS A 91 -4.90 -2.89 1.52
C HIS A 91 -5.34 -2.81 2.98
N GLU A 92 -5.85 -3.89 3.54
CA GLU A 92 -6.33 -3.94 4.93
C GLU A 92 -5.20 -3.72 5.97
N VAL A 93 -4.00 -4.23 5.72
CA VAL A 93 -2.81 -3.92 6.53
C VAL A 93 -2.46 -2.43 6.42
N GLY A 94 -2.67 -1.83 5.24
CA GLY A 94 -2.49 -0.40 5.00
C GLY A 94 -3.25 0.48 6.00
N HIS A 95 -4.47 0.12 6.38
CA HIS A 95 -5.25 0.85 7.40
C HIS A 95 -4.57 0.85 8.77
N PHE A 96 -3.96 -0.27 9.17
CA PHE A 96 -3.20 -0.33 10.43
C PHE A 96 -1.96 0.56 10.39
N ILE A 97 -1.25 0.57 9.25
CA ILE A 97 -0.09 1.44 9.04
C ILE A 97 -0.53 2.91 9.06
N TRP A 98 -1.53 3.27 8.26
CA TRP A 98 -2.04 4.65 8.15
C TRP A 98 -2.43 5.24 9.49
N LEU A 99 -3.15 4.47 10.31
CA LEU A 99 -3.57 4.90 11.64
C LEU A 99 -2.38 5.27 12.54
N ARG A 100 -1.23 4.61 12.35
CA ARG A 100 -0.03 4.77 13.18
C ARG A 100 1.05 5.61 12.54
N LEU A 101 0.87 6.03 11.29
CA LEU A 101 1.75 7.05 10.70
C LEU A 101 1.63 8.34 11.49
N GLY A 102 2.77 8.94 11.81
CA GLY A 102 2.83 10.28 12.41
C GLY A 102 2.19 11.34 11.51
N ASN A 103 1.73 12.43 12.10
CA ASN A 103 1.05 13.51 11.36
C ASN A 103 1.91 14.05 10.20
N ALA A 104 3.21 14.22 10.40
CA ALA A 104 4.11 14.71 9.33
C ALA A 104 4.08 13.80 8.09
N ALA A 105 4.14 12.48 8.27
CA ALA A 105 4.09 11.54 7.14
C ALA A 105 2.71 11.55 6.46
N ARG A 106 1.61 11.59 7.24
CA ARG A 106 0.26 11.68 6.67
C ARG A 106 0.07 12.96 5.87
N LEU A 107 0.49 14.12 6.41
CA LEU A 107 0.40 15.40 5.73
C LEU A 107 1.23 15.41 4.45
N SER A 108 2.43 14.85 4.48
CA SER A 108 3.28 14.72 3.29
C SER A 108 2.63 13.85 2.20
N TYR A 109 1.92 12.78 2.57
CA TYR A 109 1.16 11.99 1.60
C TYR A 109 -0.08 12.75 1.07
N GLU A 110 -0.80 13.44 1.96
CA GLU A 110 -1.91 14.32 1.57
C GLU A 110 -1.46 15.41 0.59
N ASP A 111 -0.26 15.98 0.77
CA ASP A 111 0.30 16.97 -0.16
C ASP A 111 0.61 16.36 -1.53
N LEU A 112 1.13 15.12 -1.55
CA LEU A 112 1.34 14.40 -2.80
C LEU A 112 0.05 14.22 -3.59
N VAL A 113 -1.01 13.69 -2.95
CA VAL A 113 -2.29 13.48 -3.66
C VAL A 113 -3.02 14.79 -3.96
N ARG A 114 -2.81 15.85 -3.15
CA ARG A 114 -3.31 17.21 -3.47
C ARG A 114 -2.74 17.73 -4.78
N VAL A 115 -1.44 17.52 -5.02
CA VAL A 115 -0.80 17.87 -6.31
C VAL A 115 -1.38 17.06 -7.47
N GLU A 116 -1.72 15.78 -7.25
CA GLU A 116 -2.37 14.94 -8.26
C GLU A 116 -3.77 15.48 -8.61
N ILE A 117 -4.58 15.81 -7.61
CA ILE A 117 -5.92 16.38 -7.80
C ILE A 117 -5.83 17.73 -8.54
N ALA A 118 -4.95 18.63 -8.12
CA ALA A 118 -4.75 19.93 -8.76
C ALA A 118 -4.32 19.79 -10.24
N ALA A 119 -3.55 18.74 -10.55
CA ALA A 119 -3.14 18.41 -11.91
C ALA A 119 -4.18 17.59 -12.69
N ARG A 120 -5.38 17.35 -12.12
CA ARG A 120 -6.46 16.55 -12.72
C ARG A 120 -5.99 15.13 -13.11
N ALA A 121 -5.19 14.50 -12.26
CA ALA A 121 -4.77 13.12 -12.46
C ALA A 121 -5.99 12.19 -12.52
N ARG A 122 -6.08 11.39 -13.59
CA ARG A 122 -7.16 10.43 -13.79
C ARG A 122 -6.79 9.08 -13.21
N GLY A 123 -7.80 8.33 -12.75
CA GLY A 123 -7.66 6.98 -12.21
C GLY A 123 -7.06 6.95 -10.81
N GLU A 124 -7.02 5.77 -10.24
CA GLU A 124 -6.46 5.45 -8.93
C GLU A 124 -5.75 4.06 -8.96
N LEU A 125 -5.31 3.58 -7.81
CA LEU A 125 -4.69 2.26 -7.64
C LEU A 125 -5.62 1.26 -6.95
N GLY A 126 -6.90 1.61 -6.85
CA GLY A 126 -7.97 0.80 -6.32
C GLY A 126 -9.30 1.54 -6.35
N TRP A 127 -10.38 0.80 -6.44
CA TRP A 127 -11.73 1.36 -6.47
C TRP A 127 -12.10 2.10 -5.18
N SER A 128 -11.56 1.66 -4.04
CA SER A 128 -11.82 2.32 -2.77
C SER A 128 -11.43 3.79 -2.76
N ALA A 129 -10.28 4.12 -3.35
CA ALA A 129 -9.83 5.49 -3.53
C ALA A 129 -10.57 6.20 -4.66
N GLU A 130 -10.83 5.50 -5.79
CA GLU A 130 -11.45 6.10 -6.97
C GLU A 130 -12.84 6.65 -6.65
N TRP A 131 -13.71 5.85 -6.01
CA TRP A 131 -15.04 6.31 -5.60
C TRP A 131 -15.00 7.50 -4.65
N ARG A 132 -14.06 7.51 -3.69
CA ARG A 132 -13.92 8.63 -2.77
C ARG A 132 -13.37 9.88 -3.45
N LYS A 133 -12.51 9.71 -4.46
CA LYS A 133 -11.99 10.80 -5.27
C LYS A 133 -13.11 11.47 -6.06
N ASP A 134 -14.01 10.68 -6.64
CA ASP A 134 -15.16 11.18 -7.42
C ASP A 134 -16.16 11.94 -6.53
N ASP A 135 -16.22 11.61 -5.23
CA ASP A 135 -17.07 12.27 -4.23
C ASP A 135 -16.48 13.59 -3.67
N LEU A 136 -15.24 13.94 -4.03
CA LEU A 136 -14.60 15.16 -3.51
C LEU A 136 -15.21 16.43 -4.10
N GLY A 137 -15.60 17.34 -3.21
CA GLY A 137 -15.93 18.71 -3.56
C GLY A 137 -14.68 19.59 -3.72
N ALA A 138 -14.83 20.74 -4.35
CA ALA A 138 -13.73 21.66 -4.64
C ALA A 138 -12.91 22.07 -3.39
N ASP A 139 -13.57 22.23 -2.25
CA ASP A 139 -12.94 22.72 -1.02
C ASP A 139 -12.44 21.62 -0.09
N ASP A 140 -12.76 20.34 -0.38
CA ASP A 140 -12.48 19.24 0.54
C ASP A 140 -10.97 19.11 0.85
N ALA A 141 -10.12 19.27 -0.16
CA ALA A 141 -8.67 19.20 0.01
C ALA A 141 -8.10 20.38 0.81
N ALA A 142 -8.61 21.59 0.58
CA ALA A 142 -8.15 22.80 1.28
C ALA A 142 -8.60 22.79 2.74
N ALA A 143 -9.86 22.47 2.99
CA ALA A 143 -10.45 22.39 4.33
C ALA A 143 -10.08 21.12 5.10
N ARG A 144 -9.39 20.16 4.46
CA ARG A 144 -9.07 18.84 5.04
C ARG A 144 -10.28 18.19 5.68
N THR A 145 -11.41 18.19 4.96
CA THR A 145 -12.67 17.62 5.43
C THR A 145 -12.55 16.14 5.77
N ARG A 146 -13.61 15.56 6.31
CA ARG A 146 -13.67 14.11 6.54
C ARG A 146 -13.53 13.34 5.22
N ARG A 147 -14.19 13.77 4.13
CA ARG A 147 -14.10 13.13 2.81
C ARG A 147 -12.67 13.11 2.29
N TRP A 148 -11.97 14.26 2.38
CA TRP A 148 -10.55 14.34 2.01
C TRP A 148 -9.68 13.34 2.78
N ARG A 149 -9.83 13.27 4.11
CA ARG A 149 -9.04 12.35 4.95
C ARG A 149 -9.34 10.88 4.65
N GLU A 150 -10.60 10.55 4.37
CA GLU A 150 -11.01 9.20 3.96
C GLU A 150 -10.42 8.85 2.59
N TYR A 151 -10.48 9.77 1.62
CA TYR A 151 -9.83 9.58 0.31
C TYR A 151 -8.32 9.34 0.47
N CYS A 152 -7.61 10.17 1.23
CA CYS A 152 -6.16 10.01 1.43
C CYS A 152 -5.80 8.67 2.10
N CYS A 153 -6.61 8.22 3.05
CA CYS A 153 -6.43 6.91 3.68
C CYS A 153 -6.57 5.78 2.67
N GLU A 154 -7.64 5.75 1.90
CA GLU A 154 -7.87 4.68 0.91
C GLU A 154 -6.84 4.73 -0.22
N SER A 155 -6.51 5.94 -0.70
CA SER A 155 -5.45 6.14 -1.69
C SER A 155 -4.09 5.61 -1.21
N PHE A 156 -3.78 5.78 0.08
CA PHE A 156 -2.59 5.19 0.69
C PHE A 156 -2.67 3.66 0.72
N CYS A 157 -3.80 3.10 1.17
CA CYS A 157 -4.02 1.65 1.25
C CYS A 157 -3.95 0.99 -0.13
N ASP A 158 -4.59 1.58 -1.14
CA ASP A 158 -4.55 1.10 -2.53
C ASP A 158 -3.14 1.21 -3.12
N THR A 159 -2.40 2.29 -2.80
CA THR A 159 -0.99 2.42 -3.21
C THR A 159 -0.12 1.34 -2.56
N ALA A 160 -0.33 1.03 -1.28
CA ALA A 160 0.37 -0.06 -0.61
C ALA A 160 0.04 -1.42 -1.26
N ALA A 161 -1.23 -1.66 -1.57
CA ALA A 161 -1.69 -2.86 -2.25
C ALA A 161 -1.02 -3.02 -3.62
N TRP A 162 -1.00 -1.98 -4.45
CA TRP A 162 -0.27 -1.97 -5.72
C TRP A 162 1.22 -2.26 -5.53
N ARG A 163 1.84 -1.66 -4.52
CA ARG A 163 3.30 -1.72 -4.31
C ARG A 163 3.78 -3.07 -3.78
N TYR A 164 3.02 -3.71 -2.89
CA TYR A 164 3.49 -4.83 -2.09
C TYR A 164 2.73 -6.15 -2.30
N SER A 165 1.59 -6.16 -2.99
CA SER A 165 0.87 -7.41 -3.26
C SER A 165 1.62 -8.37 -4.16
N GLY A 166 2.50 -7.86 -5.01
CA GLY A 166 3.21 -8.62 -6.04
C GLY A 166 2.41 -8.81 -7.32
N LEU A 167 1.30 -8.09 -7.49
CA LEU A 167 0.57 -8.02 -8.73
C LEU A 167 1.14 -6.91 -9.61
N GLU A 168 1.60 -7.26 -10.81
CA GLU A 168 2.14 -6.28 -11.77
C GLU A 168 1.02 -5.52 -12.48
N ARG A 169 -0.12 -6.18 -12.70
CA ARG A 169 -1.28 -5.64 -13.41
C ARG A 169 -2.56 -6.02 -12.69
N HIS A 170 -3.50 -5.10 -12.68
CA HIS A 170 -4.85 -5.30 -12.16
C HIS A 170 -5.78 -4.27 -12.82
N GLU A 171 -7.05 -4.62 -13.01
CA GLU A 171 -8.03 -3.71 -13.64
C GLU A 171 -8.21 -2.39 -12.87
N GLU A 172 -8.09 -2.43 -11.55
CA GLU A 172 -8.19 -1.25 -10.68
C GLU A 172 -6.94 -0.36 -10.72
N PHE A 173 -5.82 -0.79 -11.31
CA PHE A 173 -4.60 0.03 -11.38
C PHE A 173 -4.67 1.00 -12.56
N THR A 174 -5.56 1.97 -12.48
CA THR A 174 -5.88 2.90 -13.55
C THR A 174 -5.07 4.21 -13.51
N LEU A 175 -4.43 4.52 -12.36
CA LEU A 175 -3.61 5.73 -12.20
C LEU A 175 -2.46 5.77 -13.21
N GLY A 176 -2.27 6.91 -13.88
CA GLY A 176 -1.25 7.09 -14.90
C GLY A 176 0.18 6.91 -14.35
N GLU A 177 1.09 6.37 -15.19
CA GLU A 177 2.45 5.94 -14.80
C GLU A 177 3.26 7.06 -14.11
N ARG A 178 3.17 8.31 -14.60
CA ARG A 178 3.81 9.47 -13.98
C ARG A 178 3.49 9.60 -12.49
N TRP A 179 2.23 9.37 -12.13
CA TRP A 179 1.75 9.51 -10.76
C TRP A 179 2.08 8.28 -9.92
N ARG A 180 2.02 7.09 -10.52
CA ARG A 180 2.49 5.85 -9.87
C ARG A 180 3.95 5.96 -9.46
N GLN A 181 4.81 6.54 -10.31
CA GLN A 181 6.22 6.77 -9.99
C GLN A 181 6.40 7.73 -8.82
N LYS A 182 5.62 8.81 -8.75
CA LYS A 182 5.66 9.74 -7.61
C LYS A 182 5.21 9.06 -6.30
N ARG A 183 4.14 8.29 -6.34
CA ARG A 183 3.68 7.52 -5.17
C ARG A 183 4.73 6.49 -4.75
N ARG A 184 5.32 5.78 -5.70
CA ARG A 184 6.44 4.85 -5.43
C ARG A 184 7.60 5.55 -4.75
N ALA A 185 8.04 6.69 -5.28
CA ALA A 185 9.13 7.47 -4.70
C ALA A 185 8.82 7.90 -3.26
N TRP A 186 7.59 8.36 -3.00
CA TRP A 186 7.16 8.71 -1.65
C TRP A 186 7.19 7.49 -0.70
N PHE A 187 6.69 6.33 -1.12
CA PHE A 187 6.70 5.10 -0.33
C PHE A 187 8.14 4.66 -0.03
N THR A 188 9.01 4.68 -1.02
CA THR A 188 10.43 4.35 -0.83
C THR A 188 11.10 5.30 0.17
N ALA A 189 10.93 6.60 0.02
CA ALA A 189 11.56 7.58 0.89
C ALA A 189 10.99 7.58 2.33
N SER A 190 9.68 7.34 2.47
CA SER A 190 8.98 7.51 3.74
C SER A 190 8.83 6.23 4.55
N LEU A 191 8.82 5.06 3.91
CA LEU A 191 8.43 3.80 4.55
C LEU A 191 9.48 2.67 4.44
N GLU A 192 10.16 2.49 3.28
CA GLU A 192 10.90 1.25 3.00
C GLU A 192 12.13 1.02 3.88
N ASN A 193 12.72 2.07 4.41
CA ASN A 193 13.87 1.97 5.32
C ASN A 193 13.50 2.13 6.81
N ARG A 194 12.24 1.90 7.13
CA ARG A 194 11.72 2.08 8.50
C ARG A 194 10.97 0.84 8.97
N THR A 195 10.97 0.62 10.27
CA THR A 195 10.03 -0.30 10.90
C THR A 195 8.73 0.42 11.15
N LEU A 196 7.65 -0.06 10.54
CA LEU A 196 6.31 0.53 10.63
C LEU A 196 5.53 -0.14 11.76
N SER A 197 4.86 0.65 12.56
CA SER A 197 3.93 0.14 13.57
C SER A 197 2.58 -0.20 12.97
N ILE A 198 2.00 -1.32 13.37
CA ILE A 198 0.63 -1.72 12.99
C ILE A 198 -0.21 -2.07 14.22
#